data_906724a350d7900a928dd29dd7919e57
#
_entry.id   906724a350d7900a928dd29dd7919e57
#
_cell.length_a   1.000
_cell.length_b   1.000
_cell.length_c   1.000
_cell.angle_alpha   90.00
_cell.angle_beta   90.00
_cell.angle_gamma   90.00
#
_symmetry.space_group_name_H-M   'P 1'
#
loop_
_entity.id
_entity.type
_entity.pdbx_description
1 polymer ?
#
loop_
_entity_poly.entity_id
_entity_poly.type
_entity_poly.pdbx_seq_one_letter_code
_entity_poly.pdbx_strand_id
1 'polypeptide(L)'
;YSKFFLTYAGSPWLQEEVSRNEEMAERLGFGSVPDLKKGVARRLRQYVDGGGFLLAMCSATETLELALGAEHADIAASYSDGSPPDPNATSKMEWDLTMGFMDGVVQTSPSVNAFSDIDAHQVNTPWRLELGVFPLFDFSAKFDPVPAMLTQNHVSVISDFYGLTTSFRMDRLKPGAIVLAKDGNIAKYVHGNLGEGTWTYFGGHDPEDPEHQIGDPPTNLDLHRSSPGYRLI
;
A
#
# COMPACT_ATOMS: atom_id res chain seq x y z
N TYR A 1 9.22 3.78 -5.89
CA TYR A 1 8.50 3.48 -7.14
C TYR A 1 9.47 3.34 -8.29
N SER A 2 9.87 2.12 -8.57
CA SER A 2 10.95 1.83 -9.50
C SER A 2 10.73 2.39 -10.91
N LYS A 3 9.52 2.33 -11.43
CA LYS A 3 9.24 2.90 -12.77
C LYS A 3 9.16 4.41 -12.81
N PHE A 4 8.80 5.05 -11.71
CA PHE A 4 8.87 6.50 -11.60
C PHE A 4 10.30 6.99 -11.84
N PHE A 5 11.28 6.34 -11.22
CA PHE A 5 12.70 6.67 -11.42
C PHE A 5 13.13 6.48 -12.88
N LEU A 6 12.71 5.41 -13.54
CA LEU A 6 13.03 5.19 -14.95
C LEU A 6 12.36 6.22 -15.87
N THR A 7 11.07 6.49 -15.64
CA THR A 7 10.29 7.39 -16.49
C THR A 7 10.72 8.86 -16.34
N TYR A 8 11.06 9.27 -15.12
CA TYR A 8 11.30 10.67 -14.77
C TYR A 8 12.75 10.97 -14.34
N ALA A 9 13.69 10.05 -14.56
CA ALA A 9 15.09 10.17 -14.10
C ALA A 9 15.76 11.51 -14.48
N GLY A 10 15.40 12.11 -15.63
CA GLY A 10 15.89 13.41 -16.06
C GLY A 10 15.11 14.62 -15.56
N SER A 11 14.04 14.43 -14.81
CA SER A 11 13.18 15.52 -14.36
C SER A 11 13.78 16.28 -13.17
N PRO A 12 13.84 17.63 -13.21
CA PRO A 12 14.41 18.41 -12.09
C PRO A 12 13.73 18.15 -10.74
N TRP A 13 12.40 18.00 -10.74
CA TRP A 13 11.65 17.74 -9.53
C TRP A 13 12.02 16.38 -8.88
N LEU A 14 12.27 15.34 -9.69
CA LEU A 14 12.69 14.04 -9.16
C LEU A 14 14.12 14.12 -8.60
N GLN A 15 15.03 14.83 -9.28
CA GLN A 15 16.38 15.03 -8.78
C GLN A 15 16.38 15.79 -7.45
N GLU A 16 15.54 16.83 -7.33
CA GLU A 16 15.35 17.54 -6.06
C GLU A 16 14.79 16.66 -4.95
N GLU A 17 13.83 15.78 -5.27
CA GLU A 17 13.27 14.84 -4.32
C GLU A 17 14.30 13.79 -3.86
N VAL A 18 15.09 13.25 -4.78
CA VAL A 18 16.21 12.35 -4.46
C VAL A 18 17.18 13.03 -3.51
N SER A 19 17.65 14.25 -3.85
CA SER A 19 18.58 15.00 -3.00
C SER A 19 18.01 15.23 -1.59
N ARG A 20 16.75 15.64 -1.49
CA ARG A 20 16.10 15.83 -0.19
C ARG A 20 16.01 14.54 0.63
N ASN A 21 15.75 13.40 -0.01
CA ASN A 21 15.70 12.12 0.67
C ASN A 21 17.09 11.67 1.15
N GLU A 22 18.14 11.91 0.35
CA GLU A 22 19.54 11.64 0.73
C GLU A 22 19.97 12.49 1.92
N GLU A 23 19.73 13.80 1.87
CA GLU A 23 20.00 14.73 2.98
C GLU A 23 19.22 14.33 4.26
N MET A 24 17.99 13.86 4.12
CA MET A 24 17.20 13.39 5.24
C MET A 24 17.76 12.10 5.83
N ALA A 25 18.19 11.15 5.00
CA ALA A 25 18.83 9.92 5.46
C ALA A 25 20.10 10.24 6.28
N GLU A 26 20.97 11.08 5.74
CA GLU A 26 22.19 11.53 6.44
C GLU A 26 21.87 12.22 7.77
N ARG A 27 20.94 13.20 7.76
CA ARG A 27 20.54 13.94 8.96
C ARG A 27 19.97 13.05 10.06
N LEU A 28 19.31 11.95 9.69
CA LEU A 28 18.73 10.99 10.63
C LEU A 28 19.68 9.84 10.98
N GLY A 29 20.91 9.85 10.45
CA GLY A 29 21.94 8.85 10.75
C GLY A 29 21.79 7.53 10.01
N PHE A 30 21.08 7.51 8.88
CA PHE A 30 20.97 6.35 8.00
C PHE A 30 22.04 6.38 6.92
N GLY A 31 22.56 5.20 6.56
CA GLY A 31 23.59 5.06 5.53
C GLY A 31 23.07 5.26 4.09
N SER A 32 21.77 5.11 3.89
CA SER A 32 21.13 5.20 2.57
C SER A 32 19.65 5.55 2.68
N VAL A 33 19.05 5.95 1.55
CA VAL A 33 17.58 6.17 1.47
C VAL A 33 16.81 4.87 1.70
N PRO A 34 17.20 3.69 1.15
CA PRO A 34 16.57 2.41 1.51
C PRO A 34 16.60 2.14 3.02
N ASP A 35 17.70 2.38 3.71
CA ASP A 35 17.79 2.18 5.16
C ASP A 35 16.87 3.15 5.93
N LEU A 36 16.77 4.40 5.48
CA LEU A 36 15.80 5.36 6.02
C LEU A 36 14.37 4.84 5.87
N LYS A 37 13.99 4.33 4.69
CA LYS A 37 12.65 3.79 4.42
C LYS A 37 12.35 2.58 5.31
N LYS A 38 13.28 1.67 5.48
CA LYS A 38 13.18 0.56 6.45
C LYS A 38 13.03 1.08 7.89
N GLY A 39 13.78 2.11 8.26
CA GLY A 39 13.67 2.78 9.55
C GLY A 39 12.28 3.37 9.80
N VAL A 40 11.69 4.01 8.79
CA VAL A 40 10.31 4.52 8.83
C VAL A 40 9.31 3.38 9.00
N ALA A 41 9.44 2.31 8.21
CA ALA A 41 8.58 1.14 8.30
C ALA A 41 8.59 0.51 9.70
N ARG A 42 9.79 0.34 10.29
CA ARG A 42 9.92 -0.13 11.69
C ARG A 42 9.20 0.77 12.69
N ARG A 43 9.29 2.09 12.53
CA ARG A 43 8.59 3.04 13.42
C ARG A 43 7.08 2.96 13.28
N LEU A 44 6.57 2.79 12.06
CA LEU A 44 5.15 2.57 11.84
C LEU A 44 4.68 1.27 12.48
N ARG A 45 5.43 0.18 12.31
CA ARG A 45 5.13 -1.09 12.95
C ARG A 45 5.13 -0.97 14.48
N GLN A 46 6.13 -0.30 15.07
CA GLN A 46 6.19 -0.05 16.52
C GLN A 46 5.01 0.79 17.02
N TYR A 47 4.59 1.80 16.23
CA TYR A 47 3.43 2.60 16.56
C TYR A 47 2.15 1.77 16.61
N VAL A 48 1.95 0.88 15.63
CA VAL A 48 0.80 -0.04 15.64
C VAL A 48 0.90 -1.02 16.82
N ASP A 49 2.05 -1.66 17.01
CA ASP A 49 2.29 -2.62 18.10
C ASP A 49 1.98 -2.02 19.48
N GLY A 50 2.29 -0.72 19.66
CA GLY A 50 2.02 0.04 20.88
C GLY A 50 0.59 0.60 21.03
N GLY A 51 -0.37 0.18 20.20
CA GLY A 51 -1.78 0.58 20.32
C GLY A 51 -2.24 1.61 19.27
N GLY A 52 -1.39 1.93 18.28
CA GLY A 52 -1.75 2.85 17.20
C GLY A 52 -2.67 2.22 16.16
N PHE A 53 -3.36 3.08 15.41
CA PHE A 53 -4.12 2.70 14.21
C PHE A 53 -3.38 3.16 12.95
N LEU A 54 -3.22 2.27 11.98
CA LEU A 54 -2.63 2.56 10.68
C LEU A 54 -3.63 2.25 9.56
N LEU A 55 -3.95 3.25 8.74
CA LEU A 55 -4.58 3.07 7.45
C LEU A 55 -3.55 3.33 6.35
N ALA A 56 -3.27 2.32 5.54
CA ALA A 56 -2.44 2.48 4.34
C ALA A 56 -3.25 2.17 3.08
N MET A 57 -2.98 2.92 2.02
CA MET A 57 -3.73 2.82 0.76
C MET A 57 -2.78 2.65 -0.42
N CYS A 58 -3.30 2.11 -1.51
CA CYS A 58 -2.60 1.96 -2.76
C CYS A 58 -1.31 1.14 -2.60
N SER A 59 -0.30 1.45 -3.36
CA SER A 59 1.02 0.81 -3.29
C SER A 59 1.78 1.02 -1.98
N ALA A 60 1.33 1.96 -1.12
CA ALA A 60 1.93 2.15 0.21
C ALA A 60 1.79 0.89 1.07
N THR A 61 0.75 0.10 0.89
CA THR A 61 0.51 -1.15 1.60
C THR A 61 1.60 -2.18 1.31
N GLU A 62 1.84 -2.47 0.03
CA GLU A 62 2.87 -3.41 -0.40
C GLU A 62 4.28 -2.91 -0.06
N THR A 63 4.56 -1.63 -0.32
CA THR A 63 5.89 -1.07 -0.06
C THR A 63 6.24 -1.03 1.42
N LEU A 64 5.27 -0.82 2.31
CA LEU A 64 5.47 -0.93 3.75
C LEU A 64 5.84 -2.37 4.16
N GLU A 65 5.07 -3.34 3.71
CA GLU A 65 5.28 -4.75 4.01
C GLU A 65 6.64 -5.24 3.49
N LEU A 66 6.99 -4.87 2.25
CA LEU A 66 8.29 -5.20 1.69
C LEU A 66 9.44 -4.53 2.46
N ALA A 67 9.28 -3.28 2.90
CA ALA A 67 10.31 -2.60 3.69
C ALA A 67 10.50 -3.25 5.07
N LEU A 68 9.43 -3.79 5.68
CA LEU A 68 9.52 -4.56 6.92
C LEU A 68 10.20 -5.90 6.71
N GLY A 69 9.77 -6.66 5.70
CA GLY A 69 10.32 -7.98 5.41
C GLY A 69 11.75 -7.94 4.86
N ALA A 70 12.16 -6.85 4.24
CA ALA A 70 13.51 -6.69 3.67
C ALA A 70 14.53 -6.13 4.68
N GLU A 71 14.35 -6.34 5.97
CA GLU A 71 15.23 -5.75 7.00
C GLU A 71 16.72 -5.97 6.71
N HIS A 72 17.11 -7.18 6.31
CA HIS A 72 18.48 -7.56 6.00
C HIS A 72 18.69 -7.88 4.50
N ALA A 73 17.78 -7.48 3.64
CA ALA A 73 17.88 -7.67 2.20
C ALA A 73 17.89 -6.34 1.46
N ASP A 74 18.66 -6.26 0.40
CA ASP A 74 18.57 -5.20 -0.58
C ASP A 74 17.59 -5.62 -1.68
N ILE A 75 16.45 -4.92 -1.75
CA ILE A 75 15.42 -5.12 -2.77
C ILE A 75 15.28 -3.91 -3.69
N ALA A 76 16.08 -2.87 -3.47
CA ALA A 76 16.06 -1.66 -4.29
C ALA A 76 16.70 -1.95 -5.65
N ALA A 77 16.06 -1.50 -6.72
CA ALA A 77 16.63 -1.65 -8.04
C ALA A 77 17.77 -0.65 -8.25
N SER A 78 18.83 -1.06 -8.96
CA SER A 78 20.06 -0.27 -9.14
C SER A 78 19.86 1.15 -9.64
N TYR A 79 18.81 1.41 -10.41
CA TYR A 79 18.49 2.75 -10.88
C TYR A 79 17.87 3.65 -9.80
N SER A 80 17.47 3.09 -8.67
CA SER A 80 16.88 3.83 -7.53
C SER A 80 17.94 4.36 -6.56
N ASP A 81 19.02 3.59 -6.34
CA ASP A 81 20.02 3.88 -5.31
C ASP A 81 21.47 3.64 -5.76
N GLY A 82 21.68 3.20 -7.00
CA GLY A 82 23.01 2.97 -7.59
C GLY A 82 23.65 1.63 -7.22
N SER A 83 23.04 0.84 -6.32
CA SER A 83 23.51 -0.50 -5.93
C SER A 83 22.69 -1.62 -6.57
N PRO A 84 23.28 -2.78 -6.89
CA PRO A 84 22.51 -3.92 -7.38
C PRO A 84 21.71 -4.54 -6.25
N PRO A 85 20.43 -4.94 -6.48
CA PRO A 85 19.68 -5.66 -5.48
C PRO A 85 20.30 -7.02 -5.18
N ASP A 86 20.01 -7.55 -4.02
CA ASP A 86 20.44 -8.90 -3.64
C ASP A 86 19.96 -9.94 -4.66
N PRO A 87 20.85 -10.80 -5.19
CA PRO A 87 20.48 -11.82 -6.19
C PRO A 87 19.41 -12.80 -5.69
N ASN A 88 19.36 -13.02 -4.38
CA ASN A 88 18.43 -13.92 -3.69
C ASN A 88 17.52 -13.17 -2.73
N ALA A 89 17.11 -11.95 -3.09
CA ALA A 89 16.31 -11.08 -2.23
C ALA A 89 15.09 -11.79 -1.62
N THR A 90 14.34 -12.53 -2.43
CA THR A 90 13.17 -13.29 -1.93
C THR A 90 13.51 -14.25 -0.79
N SER A 91 14.62 -14.97 -0.87
CA SER A 91 15.01 -15.93 0.18
C SER A 91 15.54 -15.28 1.46
N LYS A 92 15.84 -13.98 1.42
CA LYS A 92 16.28 -13.17 2.55
C LYS A 92 15.16 -12.41 3.23
N MET A 93 13.95 -12.46 2.67
CA MET A 93 12.79 -11.78 3.25
C MET A 93 12.40 -12.41 4.58
N GLU A 94 12.19 -11.55 5.57
CA GLU A 94 11.77 -11.92 6.92
C GLU A 94 10.27 -11.64 7.10
N TRP A 95 9.44 -12.55 6.61
CA TRP A 95 8.00 -12.39 6.61
C TRP A 95 7.36 -12.32 8.01
N ASP A 96 8.07 -12.76 9.04
CA ASP A 96 7.63 -12.59 10.43
C ASP A 96 7.62 -11.12 10.88
N LEU A 97 8.42 -10.28 10.25
CA LEU A 97 8.47 -8.84 10.53
C LEU A 97 7.35 -8.05 9.87
N THR A 98 6.68 -8.61 8.87
CA THR A 98 5.52 -7.99 8.20
C THR A 98 4.29 -7.99 9.11
N MET A 99 3.29 -7.17 8.80
CA MET A 99 2.04 -7.13 9.57
C MET A 99 0.98 -8.04 8.97
N GLY A 100 0.76 -7.96 7.66
CA GLY A 100 -0.36 -8.61 7.01
C GLY A 100 -0.02 -9.83 6.15
N PHE A 101 1.25 -10.03 5.76
CA PHE A 101 1.62 -11.06 4.80
C PHE A 101 2.62 -12.07 5.38
N MET A 102 2.51 -13.32 4.98
CA MET A 102 3.32 -14.43 5.50
C MET A 102 4.31 -14.98 4.47
N ASP A 103 4.20 -14.58 3.22
CA ASP A 103 5.02 -15.09 2.12
C ASP A 103 4.90 -14.17 0.90
N GLY A 104 5.84 -14.24 -0.03
CA GLY A 104 5.82 -13.52 -1.29
C GLY A 104 7.13 -13.65 -2.07
N VAL A 105 7.07 -13.34 -3.35
CA VAL A 105 8.22 -13.29 -4.25
C VAL A 105 8.50 -11.84 -4.64
N VAL A 106 9.67 -11.34 -4.26
CA VAL A 106 10.08 -9.97 -4.57
C VAL A 106 10.47 -9.84 -6.04
N GLN A 107 10.01 -8.76 -6.67
CA GLN A 107 10.30 -8.43 -8.07
C GLN A 107 11.27 -7.24 -8.15
N THR A 108 12.50 -7.53 -8.48
CA THR A 108 13.55 -6.52 -8.65
C THR A 108 13.77 -6.12 -10.12
N SER A 109 13.05 -6.76 -11.06
CA SER A 109 13.17 -6.45 -12.49
C SER A 109 12.48 -5.14 -12.87
N PRO A 110 13.18 -4.23 -13.56
CA PRO A 110 12.59 -2.98 -14.02
C PRO A 110 11.50 -3.15 -15.08
N SER A 111 11.42 -4.32 -15.73
CA SER A 111 10.39 -4.59 -16.73
C SER A 111 9.04 -5.00 -16.14
N VAL A 112 8.97 -5.23 -14.83
CA VAL A 112 7.78 -5.68 -14.11
C VAL A 112 7.18 -4.53 -13.31
N ASN A 113 5.86 -4.33 -13.39
CA ASN A 113 5.18 -3.23 -12.70
C ASN A 113 4.98 -3.48 -11.21
N ALA A 114 4.76 -4.74 -10.82
CA ALA A 114 4.60 -5.14 -9.45
C ALA A 114 5.95 -5.15 -8.71
N PHE A 115 5.95 -4.89 -7.42
CA PHE A 115 7.14 -5.00 -6.56
C PHE A 115 7.30 -6.42 -5.99
N SER A 116 6.21 -7.15 -5.92
CA SER A 116 6.16 -8.54 -5.46
C SER A 116 4.92 -9.25 -5.98
N ASP A 117 4.76 -10.52 -5.63
CA ASP A 117 3.55 -11.27 -5.91
C ASP A 117 2.52 -11.21 -4.75
N ILE A 118 2.72 -10.33 -3.78
CA ILE A 118 1.66 -9.91 -2.86
C ILE A 118 0.54 -9.24 -3.65
N ASP A 119 0.93 -8.39 -4.62
CA ASP A 119 -0.01 -7.77 -5.54
C ASP A 119 -0.53 -8.82 -6.53
N ALA A 120 -1.85 -8.92 -6.59
CA ALA A 120 -2.53 -9.81 -7.51
C ALA A 120 -2.61 -9.28 -8.95
N HIS A 121 -2.15 -8.06 -9.21
CA HIS A 121 -2.09 -7.55 -10.57
C HIS A 121 -1.13 -8.37 -11.43
N GLN A 122 -1.54 -8.65 -12.65
CA GLN A 122 -0.66 -9.35 -13.57
C GLN A 122 0.54 -8.48 -13.94
N VAL A 123 1.70 -9.10 -13.90
CA VAL A 123 3.05 -8.54 -14.07
C VAL A 123 3.21 -7.57 -15.26
N ASN A 124 2.38 -7.66 -16.27
CA ASN A 124 2.49 -6.89 -17.50
C ASN A 124 1.24 -6.06 -17.85
N THR A 125 0.31 -5.91 -16.92
CA THR A 125 -0.84 -5.05 -17.17
C THR A 125 -0.40 -3.62 -16.91
N PRO A 126 -0.26 -2.78 -17.95
CA PRO A 126 -0.05 -1.36 -17.72
C PRO A 126 -1.24 -0.77 -17.03
N TRP A 127 -1.71 0.01 -16.64
CA TRP A 127 -2.89 0.66 -16.11
C TRP A 127 -4.16 -0.18 -16.29
N ARG A 128 -5.00 -0.28 -15.29
CA ARG A 128 -6.37 -0.73 -15.46
C ARG A 128 -7.09 0.26 -16.37
N LEU A 129 -7.55 -0.25 -17.52
CA LEU A 129 -8.31 0.56 -18.47
C LEU A 129 -9.80 0.58 -18.14
N GLU A 130 -10.26 -0.32 -17.27
CA GLU A 130 -11.65 -0.41 -16.82
C GLU A 130 -11.70 -0.43 -15.31
N LEU A 131 -12.63 0.35 -14.77
CA LEU A 131 -12.92 0.34 -13.34
C LEU A 131 -13.71 -0.92 -13.00
N GLY A 132 -13.15 -1.74 -12.12
CA GLY A 132 -13.90 -2.77 -11.45
C GLY A 132 -14.79 -2.19 -10.37
N VAL A 133 -15.67 -3.03 -9.84
CA VAL A 133 -16.46 -2.70 -8.65
C VAL A 133 -16.35 -3.86 -7.67
N PHE A 134 -16.40 -3.56 -6.39
CA PHE A 134 -16.46 -4.58 -5.35
C PHE A 134 -17.45 -4.19 -4.26
N PRO A 135 -18.23 -5.12 -3.73
CA PRO A 135 -19.12 -4.87 -2.62
C PRO A 135 -18.33 -4.88 -1.29
N LEU A 136 -18.71 -3.99 -0.39
CA LEU A 136 -18.38 -4.11 1.02
C LEU A 136 -19.35 -5.09 1.68
N PHE A 137 -18.92 -5.74 2.75
CA PHE A 137 -19.84 -6.55 3.57
C PHE A 137 -20.96 -5.68 4.12
N ASP A 138 -22.10 -6.32 4.38
CA ASP A 138 -23.27 -5.63 4.89
C ASP A 138 -22.96 -4.90 6.20
N PHE A 139 -23.36 -3.65 6.24
CA PHE A 139 -23.33 -2.85 7.44
C PHE A 139 -24.48 -3.25 8.37
N SER A 140 -24.18 -3.40 9.66
CA SER A 140 -25.19 -3.57 10.67
C SER A 140 -24.92 -2.67 11.87
N ALA A 141 -25.77 -1.68 12.07
CA ALA A 141 -25.70 -0.79 13.24
C ALA A 141 -25.79 -1.54 14.58
N LYS A 142 -26.28 -2.77 14.58
CA LYS A 142 -26.37 -3.62 15.77
C LYS A 142 -25.01 -4.14 16.24
N PHE A 143 -24.10 -4.34 15.31
CA PHE A 143 -22.79 -4.95 15.58
C PHE A 143 -21.62 -3.96 15.42
N ASP A 144 -21.89 -2.81 14.83
CA ASP A 144 -20.88 -1.78 14.65
C ASP A 144 -20.72 -0.93 15.92
N PRO A 145 -19.51 -0.72 16.40
CA PRO A 145 -19.24 0.15 17.53
C PRO A 145 -19.40 1.64 17.20
N VAL A 146 -19.42 2.00 15.91
CA VAL A 146 -19.59 3.37 15.45
C VAL A 146 -21.07 3.74 15.46
N PRO A 147 -21.47 4.90 16.01
CA PRO A 147 -22.84 5.37 15.96
C PRO A 147 -23.38 5.40 14.53
N ALA A 148 -24.56 4.82 14.32
CA ALA A 148 -25.15 4.69 12.99
C ALA A 148 -25.30 6.01 12.24
N MET A 149 -25.44 7.15 12.94
CA MET A 149 -25.51 8.47 12.33
C MET A 149 -24.23 8.86 11.57
N LEU A 150 -23.07 8.33 11.93
CA LEU A 150 -21.82 8.60 11.24
C LEU A 150 -21.65 7.79 9.95
N THR A 151 -22.50 6.80 9.75
CA THR A 151 -22.44 5.87 8.63
C THR A 151 -23.73 5.84 7.80
N GLN A 152 -24.59 6.86 7.94
CA GLN A 152 -25.93 6.88 7.34
C GLN A 152 -25.93 6.88 5.81
N ASN A 153 -24.98 7.51 5.19
CA ASN A 153 -24.93 7.65 3.73
C ASN A 153 -23.94 6.66 3.12
N HIS A 154 -24.09 5.38 3.40
CA HIS A 154 -23.15 4.39 2.91
C HIS A 154 -23.53 3.87 1.55
N VAL A 155 -22.52 3.81 0.75
CA VAL A 155 -22.52 3.08 -0.50
C VAL A 155 -21.95 1.69 -0.20
N SER A 156 -22.64 0.63 -0.63
CA SER A 156 -22.19 -0.74 -0.45
C SER A 156 -21.31 -1.24 -1.58
N VAL A 157 -21.21 -0.49 -2.65
CA VAL A 157 -20.41 -0.83 -3.83
C VAL A 157 -19.38 0.26 -4.06
N ILE A 158 -18.12 -0.13 -4.13
CA ILE A 158 -16.98 0.76 -4.34
C ILE A 158 -16.40 0.50 -5.72
N SER A 159 -16.11 1.56 -6.46
CA SER A 159 -15.33 1.46 -7.71
C SER A 159 -13.85 1.34 -7.40
N ASP A 160 -13.15 0.50 -8.17
CA ASP A 160 -11.70 0.47 -8.16
C ASP A 160 -11.14 1.82 -8.64
N PHE A 161 -9.97 2.18 -8.16
CA PHE A 161 -9.26 3.34 -8.65
C PHE A 161 -8.73 3.10 -10.06
N TYR A 162 -8.91 4.08 -10.95
CA TYR A 162 -8.35 4.06 -12.30
C TYR A 162 -6.87 4.46 -12.25
N GLY A 163 -6.00 3.47 -12.28
CA GLY A 163 -4.57 3.72 -12.24
C GLY A 163 -3.79 2.60 -11.55
N LEU A 164 -2.61 2.94 -11.09
CA LEU A 164 -1.74 2.02 -10.37
C LEU A 164 -2.24 1.83 -8.94
N THR A 165 -2.77 0.67 -8.66
CA THR A 165 -3.26 0.28 -7.33
C THR A 165 -2.66 -1.05 -6.93
N THR A 166 -2.84 -1.44 -5.67
CA THR A 166 -2.50 -2.76 -5.16
C THR A 166 -3.77 -3.58 -4.94
N SER A 167 -3.73 -4.85 -5.26
CA SER A 167 -4.75 -5.83 -4.92
C SER A 167 -4.07 -7.04 -4.30
N PHE A 168 -4.61 -7.56 -3.22
CA PHE A 168 -3.87 -8.52 -2.40
C PHE A 168 -4.24 -9.95 -2.74
N ARG A 169 -3.24 -10.78 -2.93
CA ARG A 169 -3.43 -12.23 -3.01
C ARG A 169 -3.82 -12.77 -1.64
N MET A 170 -4.99 -13.41 -1.57
CA MET A 170 -5.53 -13.93 -0.32
C MET A 170 -4.68 -15.07 0.27
N ASP A 171 -4.01 -15.85 -0.59
CA ASP A 171 -3.10 -16.93 -0.18
C ASP A 171 -1.78 -16.45 0.43
N ARG A 172 -1.50 -15.14 0.35
CA ARG A 172 -0.33 -14.50 0.96
C ARG A 172 -0.62 -13.84 2.30
N LEU A 173 -1.89 -13.68 2.66
CA LEU A 173 -2.28 -13.05 3.92
C LEU A 173 -1.97 -13.95 5.11
N LYS A 174 -1.54 -13.32 6.21
CA LYS A 174 -1.39 -14.02 7.50
C LYS A 174 -2.75 -14.52 8.00
N PRO A 175 -2.80 -15.64 8.73
CA PRO A 175 -4.05 -16.24 9.20
C PRO A 175 -4.92 -15.33 10.08
N GLY A 176 -4.34 -14.30 10.71
CA GLY A 176 -5.07 -13.33 11.52
C GLY A 176 -5.65 -12.15 10.74
N ALA A 177 -5.39 -12.05 9.45
CA ALA A 177 -5.91 -10.98 8.62
C ALA A 177 -7.39 -11.20 8.27
N ILE A 178 -8.18 -10.15 8.39
CA ILE A 178 -9.62 -10.14 8.08
C ILE A 178 -9.82 -9.47 6.73
N VAL A 179 -10.44 -10.15 5.78
CA VAL A 179 -10.78 -9.58 4.48
C VAL A 179 -12.11 -8.85 4.59
N LEU A 180 -12.08 -7.52 4.49
CA LEU A 180 -13.26 -6.65 4.58
C LEU A 180 -13.95 -6.46 3.23
N ALA A 181 -13.20 -6.53 2.14
CA ALA A 181 -13.73 -6.47 0.78
C ALA A 181 -12.88 -7.30 -0.17
N LYS A 182 -13.52 -7.93 -1.15
CA LYS A 182 -12.84 -8.75 -2.15
C LYS A 182 -13.58 -8.73 -3.49
N ASP A 183 -12.82 -9.03 -4.53
CA ASP A 183 -13.33 -9.34 -5.86
C ASP A 183 -12.84 -10.75 -6.24
N GLY A 184 -13.74 -11.72 -6.28
CA GLY A 184 -13.39 -13.13 -6.45
C GLY A 184 -12.40 -13.61 -5.37
N ASN A 185 -11.20 -14.00 -5.80
CA ASN A 185 -10.11 -14.48 -4.94
C ASN A 185 -9.07 -13.40 -4.59
N ILE A 186 -9.36 -12.15 -4.90
CA ILE A 186 -8.46 -11.01 -4.68
C ILE A 186 -9.03 -10.15 -3.56
N ALA A 187 -8.26 -9.95 -2.49
CA ALA A 187 -8.63 -9.03 -1.43
C ALA A 187 -8.36 -7.58 -1.87
N LYS A 188 -9.31 -6.70 -1.62
CA LYS A 188 -9.25 -5.26 -1.91
C LYS A 188 -9.07 -4.42 -0.65
N TYR A 189 -9.55 -4.94 0.46
CA TYR A 189 -9.52 -4.28 1.74
C TYR A 189 -9.33 -5.31 2.84
N VAL A 190 -8.27 -5.15 3.63
CA VAL A 190 -7.90 -6.10 4.67
C VAL A 190 -7.58 -5.36 5.97
N HIS A 191 -7.85 -6.02 7.08
CA HIS A 191 -7.65 -5.49 8.42
C HIS A 191 -6.97 -6.53 9.30
N GLY A 192 -6.21 -6.07 10.30
CA GLY A 192 -5.60 -6.97 11.28
C GLY A 192 -5.14 -6.25 12.53
N ASN A 193 -4.70 -7.05 13.49
CA ASN A 193 -4.15 -6.60 14.74
C ASN A 193 -2.64 -6.83 14.77
N LEU A 194 -1.93 -5.97 15.49
CA LEU A 194 -0.54 -6.17 15.84
C LEU A 194 -0.31 -5.59 17.24
N GLY A 195 0.08 -6.43 18.20
CA GLY A 195 0.20 -6.02 19.58
C GLY A 195 -1.12 -5.46 20.13
N GLU A 196 -1.08 -4.23 20.64
CA GLU A 196 -2.24 -3.53 21.17
C GLU A 196 -2.99 -2.68 20.13
N GLY A 197 -2.49 -2.59 18.90
CA GLY A 197 -3.03 -1.74 17.84
C GLY A 197 -3.55 -2.50 16.64
N THR A 198 -3.96 -1.73 15.63
CA THR A 198 -4.60 -2.25 14.43
C THR A 198 -4.05 -1.62 13.18
N TRP A 199 -4.08 -2.37 12.10
CA TRP A 199 -3.73 -1.91 10.77
C TRP A 199 -4.84 -2.24 9.78
N THR A 200 -4.95 -1.42 8.74
CA THR A 200 -5.94 -1.59 7.69
C THR A 200 -5.32 -1.20 6.35
N TYR A 201 -5.44 -2.07 5.35
CA TYR A 201 -4.90 -1.87 4.01
C TYR A 201 -6.01 -1.80 2.98
N PHE A 202 -6.10 -0.71 2.29
CA PHE A 202 -6.99 -0.51 1.16
C PHE A 202 -6.18 -0.47 -0.14
N GLY A 203 -6.47 -1.37 -1.07
CA GLY A 203 -5.74 -1.46 -2.33
C GLY A 203 -6.02 -0.34 -3.32
N GLY A 204 -7.14 0.36 -3.15
CA GLY A 204 -7.55 1.51 -3.95
C GLY A 204 -6.99 2.84 -3.46
N HIS A 205 -7.60 3.92 -3.94
CA HIS A 205 -7.19 5.29 -3.68
C HIS A 205 -8.33 6.12 -3.12
N ASP A 206 -8.86 7.02 -3.95
CA ASP A 206 -9.96 7.90 -3.58
C ASP A 206 -11.29 7.23 -3.93
N PRO A 207 -12.08 6.79 -2.94
CA PRO A 207 -13.35 6.12 -3.21
C PRO A 207 -14.44 7.07 -3.74
N GLU A 208 -14.29 8.37 -3.59
CA GLU A 208 -15.19 9.39 -4.12
C GLU A 208 -14.86 9.76 -5.56
N ASP A 209 -13.62 9.66 -5.93
CA ASP A 209 -13.13 10.00 -7.27
C ASP A 209 -12.15 8.93 -7.78
N PRO A 210 -12.67 7.77 -8.22
CA PRO A 210 -11.83 6.66 -8.67
C PRO A 210 -11.04 6.96 -9.94
N GLU A 211 -11.37 8.01 -10.66
CA GLU A 211 -10.67 8.43 -11.89
C GLU A 211 -9.67 9.58 -11.66
N HIS A 212 -9.51 10.01 -10.40
CA HIS A 212 -8.60 11.08 -10.03
C HIS A 212 -7.16 10.84 -10.52
N GLN A 213 -6.56 11.84 -11.14
CA GLN A 213 -5.22 11.76 -11.68
C GLN A 213 -4.27 12.80 -11.06
N ILE A 214 -2.97 12.59 -11.23
CA ILE A 214 -1.95 13.54 -10.76
C ILE A 214 -2.15 14.88 -11.50
N GLY A 215 -2.36 15.95 -10.72
CA GLY A 215 -2.60 17.30 -11.23
C GLY A 215 -4.06 17.70 -11.26
N ASP A 216 -4.99 16.80 -11.01
CA ASP A 216 -6.40 17.13 -10.83
C ASP A 216 -6.59 17.98 -9.55
N PRO A 217 -7.62 18.83 -9.53
CA PRO A 217 -7.98 19.55 -8.31
C PRO A 217 -8.40 18.56 -7.22
N PRO A 218 -8.24 18.92 -5.93
CA PRO A 218 -8.68 18.06 -4.83
C PRO A 218 -10.15 17.69 -4.96
N THR A 219 -10.52 16.46 -4.63
CA THR A 219 -11.90 15.98 -4.61
C THR A 219 -12.76 16.88 -3.73
N ASN A 220 -13.88 17.37 -4.27
CA ASN A 220 -14.80 18.21 -3.53
C ASN A 220 -15.80 17.35 -2.75
N LEU A 221 -15.53 17.11 -1.49
CA LEU A 221 -16.35 16.28 -0.60
C LEU A 221 -17.76 16.86 -0.37
N ASP A 222 -17.98 18.15 -0.58
CA ASP A 222 -19.32 18.75 -0.49
C ASP A 222 -20.29 18.22 -1.57
N LEU A 223 -19.75 17.70 -2.66
CA LEU A 223 -20.53 17.06 -3.71
C LEU A 223 -20.85 15.58 -3.41
N HIS A 224 -20.18 14.99 -2.43
CA HIS A 224 -20.23 13.55 -2.11
C HIS A 224 -20.88 13.29 -0.75
N ARG A 225 -22.15 13.69 -0.61
CA ARG A 225 -22.91 13.56 0.65
C ARG A 225 -23.10 12.11 1.12
N SER A 226 -22.99 11.16 0.19
CA SER A 226 -23.07 9.72 0.45
C SER A 226 -21.71 9.07 0.23
N SER A 227 -20.66 9.67 0.79
CA SER A 227 -19.29 9.31 0.56
C SER A 227 -19.01 7.82 0.83
N PRO A 228 -18.49 7.07 -0.15
CA PRO A 228 -17.99 5.73 0.07
C PRO A 228 -16.86 5.67 1.11
N GLY A 229 -16.08 6.73 1.27
CA GLY A 229 -15.01 6.84 2.25
C GLY A 229 -15.49 6.66 3.67
N TYR A 230 -16.65 7.18 4.03
CA TYR A 230 -17.25 6.95 5.36
C TYR A 230 -17.54 5.49 5.65
N ARG A 231 -17.73 4.70 4.61
CA ARG A 231 -17.99 3.28 4.74
C ARG A 231 -16.71 2.45 4.83
N LEU A 232 -15.64 2.95 4.21
CA LEU A 232 -14.34 2.27 4.19
C LEU A 232 -13.58 2.43 5.51
N ILE A 233 -13.64 3.60 6.12
CA ILE A 233 -12.96 3.93 7.36
C ILE A 233 -13.84 3.53 8.56
#